data_0c13b3be4cef77db56c6a8f63185bc3d
#
_entry.id   0c13b3be4cef77db56c6a8f63185bc3d
#
_cell.length_a   1.000
_cell.length_b   1.000
_cell.length_c   1.000
_cell.angle_alpha   90.00
_cell.angle_beta   90.00
_cell.angle_gamma   90.00
#
_symmetry.space_group_name_H-M   'P 1'
#
loop_
_entity.id
_entity.type
_entity.pdbx_description
1 polymer ?
#
loop_
_entity_poly.entity_id
_entity_poly.type
_entity_poly.pdbx_seq_one_letter_code
_entity_poly.pdbx_strand_id
1 'polypeptide(L)'
;MKFRIILLVALAGIVPVLIMRGVFLTSYEKRAVEVRTAEIQNQCTILSNQLSSSGYLTGDTSETIRTELVQLSNIYSGRVMVIDGNFKIQEDTYEMDEGKTIVSGNVIRCFKEKGTSEYNKKNRYIEVTAPILGKDDSIVGVLLVSAPTDSVLDSLEILRNKADVAALASILVILMIAVLSGMAMLKPFKRITESISAVTEGYDDDYLHENTYTETMELSEAFNKMSGRMKTLDDSRNEFVSNVSHELKTPLTSMKVLADSLLLQEDAPVELYKEFMGDMSEEIERENKIINDLLSLVKMDKTANTMNIKSENMNELIEKILKRLRPIAATRNIELVYESFRPVTTEVDEMKISLAISNLVENAIKYNKENGWVHVSLNADHKNCYIEVADSGIGIPAEAQEHIFERFYRVDKSHSREIGGTGLGLAIARSAVVMHRGAIKVFSQPSEGATFTVRIPLNYVS
;
A
#
# COMPACT_ATOMS: atom_id res chain seq x y z
N MET A 1 14.19 -3.66 -8.78
CA MET A 1 14.03 -3.21 -7.38
C MET A 1 15.34 -3.34 -6.59
N LYS A 2 15.99 -4.51 -6.56
CA LYS A 2 17.24 -4.79 -5.83
C LYS A 2 18.34 -3.75 -6.06
N PHE A 3 18.67 -3.45 -7.32
CA PHE A 3 19.71 -2.48 -7.66
C PHE A 3 19.40 -1.05 -7.19
N ARG A 4 18.14 -0.64 -7.22
CA ARG A 4 17.72 0.71 -6.77
C ARG A 4 17.88 0.89 -5.26
N ILE A 5 17.57 -0.13 -4.47
CA ILE A 5 17.72 -0.09 -3.00
C ILE A 5 19.19 -0.03 -2.63
N ILE A 6 20.02 -0.88 -3.22
CA ILE A 6 21.47 -0.90 -3.01
C ILE A 6 22.07 0.47 -3.37
N LEU A 7 21.68 1.03 -4.51
CA LEU A 7 22.15 2.34 -4.97
C LEU A 7 21.76 3.47 -4.01
N LEU A 8 20.51 3.48 -3.52
CA LEU A 8 20.04 4.49 -2.58
C LEU A 8 20.78 4.43 -1.24
N VAL A 9 20.97 3.22 -0.70
CA VAL A 9 21.72 3.02 0.56
C VAL A 9 23.19 3.41 0.38
N ALA A 10 23.80 3.02 -0.73
CA ALA A 10 25.17 3.38 -1.04
C ALA A 10 25.35 4.90 -1.18
N LEU A 11 24.46 5.59 -1.94
CA LEU A 11 24.50 7.05 -2.08
C LEU A 11 24.30 7.77 -0.74
N ALA A 12 23.33 7.32 0.06
CA ALA A 12 23.06 7.88 1.39
C ALA A 12 24.28 7.79 2.33
N GLY A 13 25.11 6.76 2.18
CA GLY A 13 26.34 6.61 2.97
C GLY A 13 27.55 7.30 2.38
N ILE A 14 27.78 7.21 1.07
CA ILE A 14 29.00 7.73 0.39
C ILE A 14 29.03 9.24 0.35
N VAL A 15 27.89 9.89 0.04
CA VAL A 15 27.82 11.35 -0.10
C VAL A 15 28.24 12.09 1.18
N PRO A 16 27.76 11.74 2.40
CA PRO A 16 28.22 12.36 3.64
C PRO A 16 29.70 12.18 3.90
N VAL A 17 30.29 11.01 3.57
CA VAL A 17 31.72 10.76 3.76
C VAL A 17 32.54 11.71 2.89
N LEU A 18 32.18 11.90 1.63
CA LEU A 18 32.88 12.82 0.72
C LEU A 18 32.76 14.28 1.14
N ILE A 19 31.56 14.70 1.59
CA ILE A 19 31.33 16.06 2.10
C ILE A 19 32.17 16.27 3.36
N MET A 20 32.11 15.33 4.31
CA MET A 20 32.86 15.43 5.58
C MET A 20 34.37 15.51 5.34
N ARG A 21 34.90 14.69 4.40
CA ARG A 21 36.30 14.76 3.98
C ARG A 21 36.66 16.16 3.48
N GLY A 22 35.85 16.74 2.59
CA GLY A 22 36.10 18.08 2.04
C GLY A 22 36.07 19.18 3.11
N VAL A 23 35.05 19.18 3.98
CA VAL A 23 34.91 20.12 5.09
C VAL A 23 36.07 19.98 6.09
N PHE A 24 36.47 18.76 6.40
CA PHE A 24 37.56 18.51 7.34
C PHE A 24 38.89 19.06 6.83
N LEU A 25 39.25 18.79 5.58
CA LEU A 25 40.51 19.25 5.01
C LEU A 25 40.57 20.81 4.86
N THR A 26 39.47 21.41 4.44
CA THR A 26 39.42 22.90 4.32
C THR A 26 39.44 23.56 5.68
N SER A 27 38.77 23.02 6.66
CA SER A 27 38.76 23.54 8.04
C SER A 27 40.13 23.42 8.71
N TYR A 28 40.84 22.30 8.46
CA TYR A 28 42.18 22.09 8.97
C TYR A 28 43.17 23.03 8.32
N GLU A 29 43.16 23.22 6.98
CA GLU A 29 44.00 24.21 6.27
C GLU A 29 43.85 25.59 6.89
N LYS A 30 42.61 26.05 7.00
CA LYS A 30 42.32 27.37 7.58
C LYS A 30 42.86 27.50 9.02
N ARG A 31 42.60 26.51 9.85
CA ARG A 31 43.02 26.51 11.25
C ARG A 31 44.55 26.47 11.40
N ALA A 32 45.21 25.65 10.62
CA ALA A 32 46.66 25.53 10.65
C ALA A 32 47.36 26.85 10.25
N VAL A 33 46.85 27.53 9.21
CA VAL A 33 47.34 28.86 8.80
C VAL A 33 47.07 29.89 9.87
N GLU A 34 45.87 29.94 10.50
CA GLU A 34 45.53 30.86 11.58
C GLU A 34 46.46 30.67 12.81
N VAL A 35 46.72 29.44 13.25
CA VAL A 35 47.62 29.14 14.35
C VAL A 35 49.04 29.57 14.01
N ARG A 36 49.54 29.24 12.84
CA ARG A 36 50.90 29.64 12.38
C ARG A 36 51.05 31.16 12.33
N THR A 37 50.03 31.85 11.79
CA THR A 37 50.01 33.32 11.74
C THR A 37 50.07 33.94 13.15
N ALA A 38 49.25 33.41 14.06
CA ALA A 38 49.25 33.93 15.46
C ALA A 38 50.58 33.67 16.18
N GLU A 39 51.25 32.54 15.95
CA GLU A 39 52.57 32.24 16.50
C GLU A 39 53.62 33.26 15.97
N ILE A 40 53.65 33.47 14.65
CA ILE A 40 54.59 34.45 14.07
C ILE A 40 54.29 35.87 14.59
N GLN A 41 53.00 36.24 14.67
CA GLN A 41 52.59 37.54 15.16
C GLN A 41 53.01 37.80 16.62
N ASN A 42 52.87 36.80 17.48
CA ASN A 42 53.34 36.88 18.86
C ASN A 42 54.86 37.10 18.95
N GLN A 43 55.62 36.32 18.17
CA GLN A 43 57.09 36.44 18.14
C GLN A 43 57.52 37.80 17.53
N CYS A 44 56.87 38.25 16.46
CA CYS A 44 57.09 39.58 15.90
C CYS A 44 56.84 40.69 16.93
N THR A 45 55.76 40.56 17.75
CA THR A 45 55.43 41.56 18.74
C THR A 45 56.50 41.60 19.87
N ILE A 46 56.95 40.42 20.33
CA ILE A 46 58.00 40.34 21.33
C ILE A 46 59.30 40.99 20.82
N LEU A 47 59.73 40.60 19.62
CA LEU A 47 60.98 41.12 19.04
C LEU A 47 60.88 42.60 18.69
N SER A 48 59.72 43.06 18.23
CA SER A 48 59.47 44.50 17.97
C SER A 48 59.57 45.34 19.23
N ASN A 49 59.05 44.80 20.38
CA ASN A 49 59.21 45.48 21.70
C ASN A 49 60.66 45.50 22.13
N GLN A 50 61.41 44.46 21.87
CA GLN A 50 62.86 44.45 22.19
C GLN A 50 63.64 45.46 21.32
N LEU A 51 63.33 45.54 20.03
CA LEU A 51 63.88 46.55 19.12
C LEU A 51 63.54 47.99 19.56
N SER A 52 62.31 48.19 20.03
CA SER A 52 61.86 49.48 20.58
C SER A 52 62.61 49.86 21.85
N SER A 53 62.79 48.95 22.78
CA SER A 53 63.45 49.19 24.07
C SER A 53 64.96 49.40 23.94
N SER A 54 65.58 48.75 22.98
CA SER A 54 67.03 48.87 22.72
C SER A 54 67.44 50.12 21.97
N GLY A 55 66.48 50.85 21.36
CA GLY A 55 66.80 51.99 20.50
C GLY A 55 67.57 51.64 19.22
N TYR A 56 67.40 50.41 18.72
CA TYR A 56 68.13 49.83 17.58
C TYR A 56 68.18 50.73 16.34
N LEU A 57 67.08 51.39 16.00
CA LEU A 57 66.95 52.26 14.85
C LEU A 57 67.55 53.66 15.14
N THR A 58 67.99 54.00 16.35
CA THR A 58 68.52 55.33 16.72
C THR A 58 70.04 55.36 16.97
N GLY A 59 70.73 54.22 16.70
CA GLY A 59 72.19 54.25 16.63
C GLY A 59 72.95 53.18 17.45
N ASP A 60 72.31 52.36 18.27
CA ASP A 60 72.94 51.22 18.98
C ASP A 60 72.66 49.90 18.24
N THR A 61 73.52 49.53 17.34
CA THR A 61 73.50 48.19 16.69
C THR A 61 73.98 47.13 17.71
N SER A 62 73.03 46.41 18.32
CA SER A 62 73.33 45.31 19.22
C SER A 62 73.42 43.98 18.44
N GLU A 63 74.58 43.36 18.51
CA GLU A 63 74.85 42.07 17.91
C GLU A 63 73.90 40.96 18.45
N THR A 64 73.40 41.15 19.69
CA THR A 64 72.41 40.30 20.34
C THR A 64 71.10 40.32 19.56
N ILE A 65 70.62 41.47 19.15
CA ILE A 65 69.34 41.63 18.39
C ILE A 65 69.45 41.03 16.99
N ARG A 66 70.58 41.22 16.32
CA ARG A 66 70.83 40.59 15.03
C ARG A 66 70.79 39.05 15.13
N THR A 67 71.35 38.52 16.20
CA THR A 67 71.26 37.07 16.49
C THR A 67 69.81 36.62 16.68
N GLU A 68 69.00 37.36 17.41
CA GLU A 68 67.57 37.06 17.62
C GLU A 68 66.76 37.15 16.30
N LEU A 69 67.03 38.14 15.41
CA LEU A 69 66.44 38.22 14.10
C LEU A 69 66.74 36.99 13.21
N VAL A 70 68.04 36.58 13.22
CA VAL A 70 68.48 35.37 12.53
C VAL A 70 67.85 34.13 13.13
N GLN A 71 67.71 34.06 14.45
CA GLN A 71 67.09 32.94 15.10
C GLN A 71 65.60 32.84 14.76
N LEU A 72 64.86 33.97 14.72
CA LEU A 72 63.46 34.02 14.26
C LEU A 72 63.33 33.56 12.80
N SER A 73 64.22 34.02 11.94
CA SER A 73 64.31 33.60 10.53
C SER A 73 64.48 32.10 10.41
N ASN A 74 65.36 31.48 11.21
CA ASN A 74 65.62 30.05 11.21
C ASN A 74 64.44 29.21 11.73
N ILE A 75 63.77 29.67 12.83
CA ILE A 75 62.62 28.98 13.42
C ILE A 75 61.46 28.89 12.38
N TYR A 76 61.21 29.94 11.67
CA TYR A 76 60.12 30.00 10.73
C TYR A 76 60.55 29.68 9.29
N SER A 77 61.87 29.47 9.05
CA SER A 77 62.46 29.33 7.72
C SER A 77 62.03 30.50 6.79
N GLY A 78 61.86 31.67 7.38
CA GLY A 78 61.32 32.84 6.77
C GLY A 78 62.31 34.02 6.75
N ARG A 79 62.00 35.01 5.97
CA ARG A 79 62.78 36.23 5.86
C ARG A 79 62.30 37.25 6.89
N VAL A 80 63.21 37.83 7.64
CA VAL A 80 62.91 38.86 8.62
C VAL A 80 63.63 40.14 8.18
N MET A 81 62.90 41.25 8.11
CA MET A 81 63.44 42.57 7.74
C MET A 81 63.07 43.62 8.80
N VAL A 82 64.01 44.48 9.09
CA VAL A 82 63.79 45.67 9.90
C VAL A 82 63.82 46.91 8.98
N ILE A 83 62.75 47.70 8.98
CA ILE A 83 62.50 48.79 8.06
C ILE A 83 62.38 50.07 8.88
N ASP A 84 63.11 51.14 8.52
CA ASP A 84 63.05 52.40 9.21
C ASP A 84 61.87 53.31 8.78
N GLY A 85 61.68 54.44 9.43
CA GLY A 85 60.64 55.43 9.11
C GLY A 85 60.68 56.01 7.70
N ASN A 86 61.82 55.89 6.95
CA ASN A 86 62.01 56.31 5.57
C ASN A 86 61.78 55.14 4.59
N PHE A 87 61.20 54.04 5.05
CA PHE A 87 60.97 52.81 4.25
C PHE A 87 62.25 52.12 3.79
N LYS A 88 63.37 52.39 4.43
CA LYS A 88 64.66 51.75 4.08
C LYS A 88 64.88 50.54 4.91
N ILE A 89 65.31 49.44 4.32
CA ILE A 89 65.62 48.17 5.01
C ILE A 89 67.00 48.40 5.70
N GLN A 90 66.97 48.34 7.01
CA GLN A 90 68.14 48.48 7.88
C GLN A 90 68.82 47.11 8.14
N GLU A 91 68.02 46.05 8.26
CA GLU A 91 68.48 44.68 8.42
C GLU A 91 67.62 43.75 7.58
N ASP A 92 68.25 42.74 6.99
CA ASP A 92 67.63 41.69 6.19
C ASP A 92 68.32 40.35 6.51
N THR A 93 67.63 39.40 7.11
CA THR A 93 68.21 38.11 7.45
C THR A 93 68.71 37.30 6.24
N TYR A 94 68.30 37.66 5.03
CA TYR A 94 68.79 37.04 3.77
C TYR A 94 69.86 37.84 3.08
N GLU A 95 70.23 39.02 3.64
CA GLU A 95 71.29 39.92 3.13
C GLU A 95 71.12 40.34 1.64
N MET A 96 69.90 40.31 1.10
CA MET A 96 69.61 40.59 -0.33
C MET A 96 69.27 42.06 -0.63
N ASP A 97 68.56 42.68 0.30
CA ASP A 97 67.95 43.97 0.08
C ASP A 97 68.30 45.03 1.16
N GLU A 98 69.36 44.84 1.93
CA GLU A 98 69.78 45.82 2.92
C GLU A 98 70.13 47.16 2.21
N GLY A 99 69.71 48.26 2.83
CA GLY A 99 69.89 49.60 2.32
C GLY A 99 68.97 50.05 1.19
N LYS A 100 68.15 49.12 0.64
CA LYS A 100 67.14 49.45 -0.38
C LYS A 100 65.85 49.95 0.26
N THR A 101 65.07 50.71 -0.52
CA THR A 101 63.73 51.17 -0.11
C THR A 101 62.68 50.15 -0.51
N ILE A 102 61.84 49.72 0.48
CA ILE A 102 60.74 48.80 0.30
C ILE A 102 59.42 49.54 0.12
N VAL A 103 58.62 49.16 -0.86
CA VAL A 103 57.24 49.61 -1.02
C VAL A 103 56.30 48.42 -0.92
N SER A 104 55.95 48.08 0.31
CA SER A 104 55.00 47.00 0.62
C SER A 104 53.72 47.59 1.17
N GLY A 105 52.54 47.11 0.68
CA GLY A 105 51.24 47.53 1.21
C GLY A 105 51.06 47.21 2.68
N ASN A 106 51.67 46.11 3.17
CA ASN A 106 51.60 45.67 4.57
C ASN A 106 52.48 46.56 5.47
N VAL A 107 53.65 46.99 4.99
CA VAL A 107 54.51 47.90 5.70
C VAL A 107 53.86 49.28 5.81
N ILE A 108 53.28 49.80 4.72
CA ILE A 108 52.58 51.09 4.70
C ILE A 108 51.36 51.06 5.66
N ARG A 109 50.63 49.98 5.69
CA ARG A 109 49.50 49.80 6.62
C ARG A 109 49.98 49.74 8.06
N CYS A 110 51.08 49.08 8.34
CA CYS A 110 51.62 48.98 9.69
C CYS A 110 52.04 50.37 10.25
N PHE A 111 52.57 51.25 9.44
CA PHE A 111 52.89 52.66 9.84
C PHE A 111 51.62 53.47 10.15
N LYS A 112 50.43 53.08 9.58
CA LYS A 112 49.16 53.80 9.83
C LYS A 112 48.31 53.19 10.93
N GLU A 113 48.28 51.88 11.03
CA GLU A 113 47.23 51.15 11.78
C GLU A 113 47.90 50.21 12.79
N LYS A 114 48.72 49.91 13.27
CA LYS A 114 49.26 48.83 14.10
C LYS A 114 49.40 47.50 13.31
N GLY A 115 50.29 46.64 13.71
CA GLY A 115 50.71 45.43 13.07
C GLY A 115 49.65 44.68 12.23
N THR A 116 50.00 44.22 11.02
CA THR A 116 49.12 43.49 10.11
C THR A 116 49.62 42.08 9.89
N SER A 117 48.70 41.18 9.54
CA SER A 117 49.05 39.84 9.12
C SER A 117 48.22 39.47 7.86
N GLU A 118 48.87 38.90 6.86
CA GLU A 118 48.24 38.50 5.60
C GLU A 118 48.80 37.15 5.13
N TYR A 119 47.86 36.25 4.77
CA TYR A 119 48.22 34.98 4.13
C TYR A 119 48.06 35.07 2.63
N ASN A 120 49.16 34.99 1.90
CA ASN A 120 49.15 34.91 0.46
C ASN A 120 49.11 33.45 0.00
N LYS A 121 47.88 32.97 -0.25
CA LYS A 121 47.65 31.61 -0.70
C LYS A 121 48.32 31.28 -2.05
N LYS A 122 48.46 32.26 -2.95
CA LYS A 122 49.03 32.04 -4.27
C LYS A 122 50.53 31.78 -4.20
N ASN A 123 51.24 32.58 -3.39
CA ASN A 123 52.68 32.50 -3.25
C ASN A 123 53.12 31.70 -2.02
N ARG A 124 52.16 31.11 -1.27
CA ARG A 124 52.38 30.19 -0.13
C ARG A 124 53.25 30.77 0.98
N TYR A 125 53.01 32.04 1.35
CA TYR A 125 53.70 32.63 2.49
C TYR A 125 52.71 33.43 3.37
N ILE A 126 53.10 33.58 4.64
CA ILE A 126 52.44 34.43 5.62
C ILE A 126 53.33 35.65 5.79
N GLU A 127 52.79 36.84 5.63
CA GLU A 127 53.43 38.10 5.94
C GLU A 127 52.85 38.67 7.21
N VAL A 128 53.74 39.02 8.18
CA VAL A 128 53.36 39.62 9.43
C VAL A 128 54.20 40.87 9.65
N THR A 129 53.56 41.95 10.03
CA THR A 129 54.25 43.20 10.36
C THR A 129 53.97 43.59 11.80
N ALA A 130 54.98 44.11 12.50
CA ALA A 130 54.83 44.66 13.84
C ALA A 130 55.53 46.08 13.90
N PRO A 131 54.87 47.09 14.50
CA PRO A 131 55.44 48.42 14.62
C PRO A 131 56.56 48.45 15.65
N ILE A 132 57.67 49.10 15.34
CA ILE A 132 58.76 49.43 16.28
C ILE A 132 58.50 50.85 16.79
N LEU A 133 58.27 50.97 18.11
CA LEU A 133 57.92 52.25 18.75
C LEU A 133 59.15 52.98 19.21
N GLY A 134 59.15 54.28 19.06
CA GLY A 134 60.13 55.18 19.66
C GLY A 134 59.82 55.54 21.13
N LYS A 135 60.61 56.33 21.78
CA LYS A 135 60.43 56.74 23.22
C LYS A 135 59.18 57.60 23.42
N ASP A 136 58.62 58.16 22.41
CA ASP A 136 57.42 59.00 22.36
C ASP A 136 56.17 58.28 21.83
N ASP A 137 56.17 56.95 21.81
CA ASP A 137 55.11 56.08 21.25
C ASP A 137 54.87 56.31 19.73
N SER A 138 55.71 57.06 19.06
CA SER A 138 55.65 57.17 17.61
C SER A 138 56.24 55.93 16.92
N ILE A 139 55.70 55.51 15.74
CA ILE A 139 56.21 54.36 15.00
C ILE A 139 57.48 54.84 14.26
N VAL A 140 58.62 54.34 14.71
CA VAL A 140 59.94 54.69 14.14
C VAL A 140 60.42 53.67 13.11
N GLY A 141 59.76 52.50 13.01
CA GLY A 141 60.07 51.47 12.04
C GLY A 141 59.07 50.34 12.07
N VAL A 142 59.28 49.36 11.20
CA VAL A 142 58.45 48.16 11.07
C VAL A 142 59.31 46.92 11.02
N LEU A 143 59.00 45.94 11.81
CA LEU A 143 59.49 44.56 11.68
C LEU A 143 58.58 43.81 10.72
N LEU A 144 59.11 43.33 9.60
CA LEU A 144 58.38 42.48 8.62
C LEU A 144 58.95 41.07 8.65
N VAL A 145 58.08 40.11 8.84
CA VAL A 145 58.41 38.69 8.75
C VAL A 145 57.60 38.05 7.61
N SER A 146 58.30 37.42 6.69
CA SER A 146 57.70 36.63 5.59
C SER A 146 58.09 35.17 5.74
N ALA A 147 57.17 34.35 6.18
CA ALA A 147 57.40 32.93 6.43
C ALA A 147 56.67 32.02 5.43
N PRO A 148 57.33 31.06 4.81
CA PRO A 148 56.72 30.09 3.93
C PRO A 148 55.75 29.21 4.68
N THR A 149 54.72 28.70 3.98
CA THR A 149 53.72 27.79 4.53
C THR A 149 53.97 26.33 4.16
N ASP A 150 55.13 25.98 3.67
CA ASP A 150 55.47 24.64 3.18
C ASP A 150 55.30 23.56 4.29
N SER A 151 55.71 23.84 5.52
CA SER A 151 55.50 22.92 6.65
C SER A 151 54.01 22.65 6.96
N VAL A 152 53.14 23.66 6.71
CA VAL A 152 51.69 23.50 6.86
C VAL A 152 51.14 22.65 5.71
N LEU A 153 51.63 22.85 4.49
CA LEU A 153 51.24 22.12 3.30
C LEU A 153 51.67 20.64 3.36
N ASP A 154 52.90 20.36 3.83
CA ASP A 154 53.39 19.00 4.05
C ASP A 154 52.53 18.24 5.08
N SER A 155 52.16 18.92 6.16
CA SER A 155 51.23 18.35 7.16
C SER A 155 49.84 18.08 6.59
N LEU A 156 49.36 18.98 5.73
CA LEU A 156 48.10 18.82 5.01
C LEU A 156 48.15 17.64 4.04
N GLU A 157 49.24 17.43 3.31
CA GLU A 157 49.39 16.28 2.39
C GLU A 157 49.40 14.96 3.11
N ILE A 158 50.07 14.84 4.25
CA ILE A 158 50.05 13.65 5.09
C ILE A 158 48.60 13.38 5.61
N LEU A 159 47.92 14.44 6.06
CA LEU A 159 46.56 14.34 6.54
C LEU A 159 45.58 13.96 5.42
N ARG A 160 45.75 14.53 4.23
CA ARG A 160 44.98 14.19 3.03
C ARG A 160 45.09 12.70 2.69
N ASN A 161 46.31 12.17 2.65
CA ASN A 161 46.56 10.74 2.37
C ASN A 161 45.86 9.85 3.41
N LYS A 162 45.95 10.19 4.70
CA LYS A 162 45.25 9.46 5.77
C LYS A 162 43.72 9.55 5.64
N ALA A 163 43.20 10.74 5.31
CA ALA A 163 41.78 10.95 5.09
C ALA A 163 41.26 10.18 3.86
N ASP A 164 42.06 10.08 2.80
CA ASP A 164 41.73 9.34 1.59
C ASP A 164 41.67 7.83 1.86
N VAL A 165 42.61 7.28 2.60
CA VAL A 165 42.58 5.87 3.03
C VAL A 165 41.36 5.60 3.93
N ALA A 166 41.07 6.47 4.88
CA ALA A 166 39.92 6.33 5.76
C ALA A 166 38.59 6.42 4.98
N ALA A 167 38.50 7.35 4.02
CA ALA A 167 37.33 7.49 3.16
C ALA A 167 37.12 6.25 2.28
N LEU A 168 38.17 5.72 1.68
CA LEU A 168 38.12 4.50 0.87
C LEU A 168 37.65 3.28 1.70
N ALA A 169 38.23 3.10 2.89
CA ALA A 169 37.82 2.03 3.79
C ALA A 169 36.33 2.15 4.20
N SER A 170 35.89 3.38 4.52
CA SER A 170 34.49 3.66 4.84
C SER A 170 33.55 3.37 3.68
N ILE A 171 33.90 3.75 2.45
CA ILE A 171 33.13 3.47 1.23
C ILE A 171 33.00 1.95 1.01
N LEU A 172 34.06 1.18 1.19
CA LEU A 172 34.00 -0.27 1.05
C LEU A 172 33.05 -0.92 2.08
N VAL A 173 33.10 -0.46 3.33
CA VAL A 173 32.17 -0.94 4.38
C VAL A 173 30.74 -0.57 4.04
N ILE A 174 30.48 0.65 3.60
CA ILE A 174 29.14 1.11 3.19
C ILE A 174 28.60 0.27 2.03
N LEU A 175 29.41 -0.02 1.02
CA LEU A 175 29.02 -0.86 -0.10
C LEU A 175 28.69 -2.28 0.34
N MET A 176 29.49 -2.84 1.24
CA MET A 176 29.20 -4.17 1.81
C MET A 176 27.86 -4.18 2.56
N ILE A 177 27.62 -3.19 3.43
CA ILE A 177 26.36 -3.05 4.15
C ILE A 177 25.18 -2.86 3.18
N ALA A 178 25.33 -2.03 2.14
CA ALA A 178 24.30 -1.80 1.14
C ALA A 178 23.91 -3.08 0.38
N VAL A 179 24.89 -3.92 0.03
CA VAL A 179 24.62 -5.20 -0.62
C VAL A 179 23.93 -6.18 0.33
N LEU A 180 24.43 -6.32 1.55
CA LEU A 180 23.85 -7.24 2.55
C LEU A 180 22.42 -6.83 2.94
N SER A 181 22.19 -5.55 3.19
CA SER A 181 20.86 -5.04 3.51
C SER A 181 19.90 -5.19 2.34
N GLY A 182 20.34 -4.91 1.11
CA GLY A 182 19.52 -5.09 -0.08
C GLY A 182 19.14 -6.56 -0.35
N MET A 183 20.00 -7.54 0.00
CA MET A 183 19.66 -8.96 -0.07
C MET A 183 18.68 -9.37 1.04
N ALA A 184 18.91 -8.92 2.26
CA ALA A 184 18.06 -9.23 3.41
C ALA A 184 16.63 -8.68 3.25
N MET A 185 16.49 -7.42 2.83
CA MET A 185 15.19 -6.77 2.65
C MET A 185 14.32 -7.39 1.55
N LEU A 186 14.94 -7.99 0.52
CA LEU A 186 14.19 -8.55 -0.61
C LEU A 186 13.85 -10.03 -0.46
N LYS A 187 14.44 -10.72 0.49
CA LYS A 187 14.21 -12.16 0.72
C LYS A 187 12.75 -12.49 1.05
N PRO A 188 12.04 -11.74 1.94
CA PRO A 188 10.63 -11.96 2.23
C PRO A 188 9.73 -11.79 1.00
N PHE A 189 9.95 -10.76 0.21
CA PHE A 189 9.16 -10.53 -1.01
C PHE A 189 9.34 -11.64 -2.05
N LYS A 190 10.54 -12.21 -2.16
CA LYS A 190 10.78 -13.34 -3.06
C LYS A 190 10.01 -14.58 -2.61
N ARG A 191 9.97 -14.87 -1.29
CA ARG A 191 9.19 -15.97 -0.73
C ARG A 191 7.71 -15.81 -0.99
N ILE A 192 7.16 -14.60 -0.76
CA ILE A 192 5.75 -14.30 -1.07
C ILE A 192 5.45 -14.59 -2.54
N THR A 193 6.31 -14.13 -3.46
CA THR A 193 6.09 -14.34 -4.90
C THR A 193 6.15 -15.83 -5.27
N GLU A 194 7.08 -16.59 -4.70
CA GLU A 194 7.21 -18.03 -4.93
C GLU A 194 5.98 -18.79 -4.41
N SER A 195 5.49 -18.47 -3.20
CA SER A 195 4.28 -19.07 -2.65
C SER A 195 3.02 -18.71 -3.45
N ILE A 196 2.87 -17.45 -3.88
CA ILE A 196 1.76 -17.06 -4.76
C ILE A 196 1.79 -17.86 -6.07
N SER A 197 2.96 -18.06 -6.68
CA SER A 197 3.08 -18.86 -7.89
C SER A 197 2.71 -20.33 -7.65
N ALA A 198 3.14 -20.91 -6.54
CA ALA A 198 2.83 -22.29 -6.17
C ALA A 198 1.30 -22.50 -5.99
N VAL A 199 0.61 -21.58 -5.30
CA VAL A 199 -0.86 -21.60 -5.16
C VAL A 199 -1.54 -21.46 -6.52
N THR A 200 -1.03 -20.60 -7.40
CA THR A 200 -1.64 -20.37 -8.73
C THR A 200 -1.47 -21.59 -9.63
N GLU A 201 -0.41 -22.35 -9.47
CA GLU A 201 -0.14 -23.60 -10.20
C GLU A 201 -0.84 -24.83 -9.57
N GLY A 202 -1.52 -24.65 -8.43
CA GLY A 202 -2.29 -25.71 -7.76
C GLY A 202 -1.43 -26.67 -6.94
N TYR A 203 -0.19 -26.33 -6.64
CA TYR A 203 0.75 -27.18 -5.90
C TYR A 203 0.69 -27.00 -4.39
N ASP A 204 0.09 -25.92 -3.88
CA ASP A 204 0.12 -25.60 -2.46
C ASP A 204 -1.23 -25.02 -1.99
N ASP A 205 -1.79 -25.64 -0.95
CA ASP A 205 -3.04 -25.20 -0.29
C ASP A 205 -2.72 -24.44 1.01
N ASP A 206 -1.42 -24.21 1.28
CA ASP A 206 -0.97 -23.64 2.54
C ASP A 206 -1.13 -22.11 2.58
N TYR A 207 -1.52 -21.63 3.75
CA TYR A 207 -1.58 -20.21 4.06
C TYR A 207 -0.20 -19.58 3.97
N LEU A 208 -0.13 -18.45 3.31
CA LEU A 208 1.09 -17.66 3.20
C LEU A 208 1.40 -17.03 4.57
N HIS A 209 2.55 -17.44 5.17
CA HIS A 209 3.03 -16.91 6.45
C HIS A 209 4.38 -16.20 6.26
N GLU A 210 4.36 -14.88 6.13
CA GLU A 210 5.57 -14.07 6.12
C GLU A 210 5.44 -12.92 7.12
N ASN A 211 6.15 -13.02 8.25
CA ASN A 211 6.04 -12.12 9.40
C ASN A 211 7.27 -11.20 9.57
N THR A 212 8.12 -11.08 8.54
CA THR A 212 9.39 -10.34 8.65
C THR A 212 9.16 -8.83 8.74
N TYR A 213 8.18 -8.29 8.01
CA TYR A 213 7.82 -6.88 8.01
C TYR A 213 6.30 -6.73 8.12
N THR A 214 5.84 -5.61 8.67
CA THR A 214 4.42 -5.29 8.79
C THR A 214 3.73 -5.30 7.43
N GLU A 215 4.37 -4.74 6.41
CA GLU A 215 3.84 -4.68 5.03
C GLU A 215 3.74 -6.07 4.38
N THR A 216 4.69 -6.97 4.67
CA THR A 216 4.62 -8.35 4.16
C THR A 216 3.58 -9.18 4.88
N MET A 217 3.34 -8.91 6.16
CA MET A 217 2.28 -9.53 6.95
C MET A 217 0.90 -9.13 6.44
N GLU A 218 0.63 -7.82 6.26
CA GLU A 218 -0.62 -7.32 5.70
C GLU A 218 -0.89 -7.88 4.29
N LEU A 219 0.14 -7.99 3.45
CA LEU A 219 0.04 -8.58 2.12
C LEU A 219 -0.31 -10.06 2.19
N SER A 220 0.31 -10.81 3.12
CA SER A 220 0.03 -12.23 3.35
C SER A 220 -1.40 -12.45 3.81
N GLU A 221 -1.91 -11.65 4.74
CA GLU A 221 -3.29 -11.70 5.22
C GLU A 221 -4.29 -11.39 4.10
N ALA A 222 -4.04 -10.33 3.31
CA ALA A 222 -4.88 -9.97 2.19
C ALA A 222 -4.94 -11.08 1.12
N PHE A 223 -3.78 -11.68 0.82
CA PHE A 223 -3.69 -12.81 -0.10
C PHE A 223 -4.45 -14.04 0.41
N ASN A 224 -4.24 -14.42 1.68
CA ASN A 224 -4.93 -15.56 2.30
C ASN A 224 -6.45 -15.38 2.30
N LYS A 225 -6.92 -14.17 2.59
CA LYS A 225 -8.35 -13.83 2.53
C LYS A 225 -8.90 -13.95 1.10
N MET A 226 -8.14 -13.53 0.11
CA MET A 226 -8.51 -13.64 -1.31
C MET A 226 -8.52 -15.11 -1.76
N SER A 227 -7.48 -15.88 -1.43
CA SER A 227 -7.37 -17.31 -1.75
C SER A 227 -8.49 -18.12 -1.10
N GLY A 228 -8.77 -17.89 0.19
CA GLY A 228 -9.88 -18.54 0.89
C GLY A 228 -11.24 -18.23 0.24
N ARG A 229 -11.46 -16.98 -0.19
CA ARG A 229 -12.68 -16.61 -0.90
C ARG A 229 -12.81 -17.27 -2.27
N MET A 230 -11.69 -17.41 -2.98
CA MET A 230 -11.63 -18.07 -4.28
C MET A 230 -11.92 -19.57 -4.15
N LYS A 231 -11.36 -20.24 -3.14
CA LYS A 231 -11.63 -21.64 -2.83
C LYS A 231 -13.12 -21.87 -2.51
N THR A 232 -13.72 -21.02 -1.68
CA THR A 232 -15.16 -21.11 -1.37
C THR A 232 -16.02 -20.95 -2.62
N LEU A 233 -15.62 -20.07 -3.55
CA LEU A 233 -16.33 -19.89 -4.81
C LEU A 233 -16.20 -21.12 -5.74
N ASP A 234 -15.00 -21.71 -5.83
CA ASP A 234 -14.76 -22.92 -6.60
C ASP A 234 -15.50 -24.14 -6.03
N ASP A 235 -15.48 -24.31 -4.71
CA ASP A 235 -16.23 -25.37 -4.04
C ASP A 235 -17.73 -25.24 -4.29
N SER A 236 -18.27 -24.02 -4.14
CA SER A 236 -19.69 -23.74 -4.42
C SER A 236 -20.04 -23.98 -5.90
N ARG A 237 -19.13 -23.66 -6.83
CA ARG A 237 -19.31 -23.93 -8.26
C ARG A 237 -19.31 -25.42 -8.56
N ASN A 238 -18.39 -26.17 -7.97
CA ASN A 238 -18.27 -27.62 -8.17
C ASN A 238 -19.49 -28.36 -7.57
N GLU A 239 -19.94 -27.94 -6.39
CA GLU A 239 -21.16 -28.45 -5.78
C GLU A 239 -22.39 -28.16 -6.67
N PHE A 240 -22.49 -26.93 -7.20
CA PHE A 240 -23.56 -26.57 -8.13
C PHE A 240 -23.57 -27.47 -9.38
N VAL A 241 -22.42 -27.71 -10.03
CA VAL A 241 -22.31 -28.58 -11.20
C VAL A 241 -22.69 -30.02 -10.87
N SER A 242 -22.24 -30.52 -9.71
CA SER A 242 -22.58 -31.85 -9.22
C SER A 242 -24.09 -32.00 -8.99
N ASN A 243 -24.70 -31.04 -8.29
CA ASN A 243 -26.14 -31.04 -8.00
C ASN A 243 -26.99 -30.95 -9.27
N VAL A 244 -26.61 -30.09 -10.25
CA VAL A 244 -27.24 -30.01 -11.58
C VAL A 244 -27.20 -31.36 -12.26
N SER A 245 -26.02 -32.01 -12.29
CA SER A 245 -25.85 -33.31 -12.93
C SER A 245 -26.73 -34.40 -12.32
N HIS A 246 -26.84 -34.40 -10.99
CA HIS A 246 -27.69 -35.33 -10.27
C HIS A 246 -29.19 -35.10 -10.50
N GLU A 247 -29.64 -33.84 -10.45
CA GLU A 247 -31.06 -33.50 -10.61
C GLU A 247 -31.55 -33.68 -12.06
N LEU A 248 -30.67 -33.58 -13.05
CA LEU A 248 -31.01 -33.92 -14.46
C LEU A 248 -30.92 -35.41 -14.75
N LYS A 249 -30.01 -36.17 -14.15
CA LYS A 249 -29.83 -37.60 -14.41
C LYS A 249 -31.01 -38.45 -13.89
N THR A 250 -31.60 -38.06 -12.78
CA THR A 250 -32.70 -38.81 -12.14
C THR A 250 -33.93 -38.89 -13.04
N PRO A 251 -34.54 -37.79 -13.53
CA PRO A 251 -35.69 -37.85 -14.44
C PRO A 251 -35.40 -38.57 -15.73
N LEU A 252 -34.22 -38.34 -16.33
CA LEU A 252 -33.78 -39.03 -17.54
C LEU A 252 -33.72 -40.55 -17.34
N THR A 253 -33.24 -40.99 -16.18
CA THR A 253 -33.18 -42.44 -15.86
C THR A 253 -34.59 -43.00 -15.65
N SER A 254 -35.48 -42.26 -15.00
CA SER A 254 -36.87 -42.66 -14.79
C SER A 254 -37.59 -42.80 -16.13
N MET A 255 -37.52 -41.80 -17.01
CA MET A 255 -38.07 -41.85 -18.34
C MET A 255 -37.54 -43.03 -19.18
N LYS A 256 -36.24 -43.31 -19.10
CA LYS A 256 -35.61 -44.44 -19.74
C LYS A 256 -36.18 -45.79 -19.25
N VAL A 257 -36.30 -45.94 -17.92
CA VAL A 257 -36.87 -47.19 -17.33
C VAL A 257 -38.33 -47.37 -17.76
N LEU A 258 -39.14 -46.31 -17.78
CA LEU A 258 -40.52 -46.37 -18.27
C LEU A 258 -40.57 -46.80 -19.77
N ALA A 259 -39.74 -46.17 -20.59
CA ALA A 259 -39.65 -46.48 -22.03
C ALA A 259 -39.20 -47.95 -22.26
N ASP A 260 -38.11 -48.38 -21.58
CA ASP A 260 -37.58 -49.74 -21.69
C ASP A 260 -38.61 -50.75 -21.21
N SER A 261 -39.39 -50.46 -20.18
CA SER A 261 -40.46 -51.32 -19.63
C SER A 261 -41.61 -51.50 -20.66
N LEU A 262 -41.98 -50.40 -21.37
CA LEU A 262 -42.97 -50.47 -22.47
C LEU A 262 -42.49 -51.30 -23.65
N LEU A 263 -41.21 -51.14 -24.04
CA LEU A 263 -40.62 -51.85 -25.19
C LEU A 263 -40.48 -53.36 -24.94
N LEU A 264 -40.41 -53.81 -23.69
CA LEU A 264 -40.32 -55.24 -23.32
C LEU A 264 -41.68 -55.94 -23.27
N GLN A 265 -42.80 -55.21 -23.32
CA GLN A 265 -44.15 -55.78 -23.26
C GLN A 265 -44.75 -55.85 -24.69
N GLU A 266 -44.78 -57.05 -25.27
CA GLU A 266 -45.28 -57.25 -26.67
C GLU A 266 -46.81 -57.07 -26.81
N ASP A 267 -47.64 -57.27 -25.73
CA ASP A 267 -49.10 -57.19 -25.74
C ASP A 267 -49.66 -56.32 -24.57
N ALA A 268 -49.06 -55.20 -24.27
CA ALA A 268 -49.54 -54.32 -23.20
C ALA A 268 -50.91 -53.67 -23.58
N PRO A 269 -51.86 -53.58 -22.61
CA PRO A 269 -53.13 -52.88 -22.80
C PRO A 269 -52.90 -51.40 -23.18
N VAL A 270 -53.78 -50.81 -24.00
CA VAL A 270 -53.69 -49.39 -24.42
C VAL A 270 -53.73 -48.44 -23.23
N GLU A 271 -54.43 -48.82 -22.17
CA GLU A 271 -54.52 -48.08 -20.92
C GLU A 271 -53.14 -47.95 -20.26
N LEU A 272 -52.35 -49.02 -20.27
CA LEU A 272 -50.99 -49.03 -19.71
C LEU A 272 -50.03 -48.10 -20.52
N TYR A 273 -50.14 -48.14 -21.86
CA TYR A 273 -49.41 -47.23 -22.74
C TYR A 273 -49.73 -45.76 -22.42
N LYS A 274 -51.00 -45.42 -22.19
CA LYS A 274 -51.43 -44.10 -21.84
C LYS A 274 -50.87 -43.62 -20.48
N GLU A 275 -50.91 -44.53 -19.49
CA GLU A 275 -50.37 -44.29 -18.12
C GLU A 275 -48.86 -43.96 -18.20
N PHE A 276 -48.06 -44.87 -18.81
CA PHE A 276 -46.61 -44.66 -18.93
C PHE A 276 -46.27 -43.43 -19.76
N MET A 277 -46.99 -43.15 -20.84
CA MET A 277 -46.80 -41.93 -21.63
C MET A 277 -47.19 -40.67 -20.87
N GLY A 278 -48.19 -40.76 -19.99
CA GLY A 278 -48.55 -39.70 -19.04
C GLY A 278 -47.41 -39.41 -18.06
N ASP A 279 -46.89 -40.45 -17.43
CA ASP A 279 -45.79 -40.33 -16.46
C ASP A 279 -44.52 -39.75 -17.12
N MET A 280 -44.21 -40.21 -18.36
CA MET A 280 -43.10 -39.68 -19.11
C MET A 280 -43.30 -38.19 -19.44
N SER A 281 -44.53 -37.78 -19.79
CA SER A 281 -44.86 -36.39 -20.07
C SER A 281 -44.69 -35.50 -18.84
N GLU A 282 -45.13 -35.98 -17.68
CA GLU A 282 -44.95 -35.27 -16.41
C GLU A 282 -43.46 -35.09 -16.06
N GLU A 283 -42.64 -36.12 -16.31
CA GLU A 283 -41.20 -36.06 -16.02
C GLU A 283 -40.46 -35.13 -16.99
N ILE A 284 -40.89 -35.05 -18.28
CA ILE A 284 -40.39 -34.06 -19.24
C ILE A 284 -40.74 -32.62 -18.82
N GLU A 285 -41.95 -32.37 -18.35
CA GLU A 285 -42.37 -31.06 -17.86
C GLU A 285 -41.56 -30.66 -16.61
N ARG A 286 -41.30 -31.61 -15.73
CA ARG A 286 -40.43 -31.38 -14.57
C ARG A 286 -39.00 -31.02 -14.95
N GLU A 287 -38.42 -31.74 -15.94
CA GLU A 287 -37.08 -31.46 -16.44
C GLU A 287 -36.99 -30.07 -17.10
N ASN A 288 -37.98 -29.74 -17.90
CA ASN A 288 -38.09 -28.39 -18.48
C ASN A 288 -38.16 -27.29 -17.42
N LYS A 289 -38.87 -27.51 -16.29
CA LYS A 289 -38.91 -26.59 -15.20
C LYS A 289 -37.51 -26.42 -14.53
N ILE A 290 -36.78 -27.51 -14.29
CA ILE A 290 -35.42 -27.48 -13.76
C ILE A 290 -34.50 -26.67 -14.69
N ILE A 291 -34.54 -26.93 -15.98
CA ILE A 291 -33.71 -26.22 -16.99
C ILE A 291 -34.03 -24.72 -17.00
N ASN A 292 -35.32 -24.33 -16.95
CA ASN A 292 -35.72 -22.92 -16.97
C ASN A 292 -35.32 -22.20 -15.68
N ASP A 293 -35.42 -22.88 -14.52
CA ASP A 293 -34.99 -22.35 -13.23
C ASP A 293 -33.46 -22.13 -13.22
N LEU A 294 -32.69 -23.09 -13.76
CA LEU A 294 -31.23 -22.97 -13.92
C LEU A 294 -30.83 -21.81 -14.83
N LEU A 295 -31.50 -21.71 -16.01
CA LEU A 295 -31.23 -20.60 -16.93
C LEU A 295 -31.56 -19.23 -16.31
N SER A 296 -32.61 -19.18 -15.50
CA SER A 296 -32.98 -17.97 -14.76
C SER A 296 -31.90 -17.57 -13.73
N LEU A 297 -31.39 -18.53 -12.97
CA LEU A 297 -30.28 -18.32 -12.05
C LEU A 297 -28.99 -17.85 -12.74
N VAL A 298 -28.58 -18.54 -13.83
CA VAL A 298 -27.37 -18.19 -14.57
C VAL A 298 -27.49 -16.80 -15.22
N LYS A 299 -28.67 -16.44 -15.71
CA LYS A 299 -28.94 -15.09 -16.22
C LYS A 299 -28.85 -14.05 -15.11
N MET A 300 -29.38 -14.31 -13.93
CA MET A 300 -29.30 -13.41 -12.80
C MET A 300 -27.85 -13.19 -12.36
N ASP A 301 -27.06 -14.26 -12.23
CA ASP A 301 -25.63 -14.15 -11.86
C ASP A 301 -24.81 -13.30 -12.85
N LYS A 302 -25.08 -13.42 -14.17
CA LYS A 302 -24.37 -12.66 -15.23
C LYS A 302 -24.87 -11.24 -15.41
N THR A 303 -26.13 -10.96 -15.14
CA THR A 303 -26.79 -9.67 -15.44
C THR A 303 -27.00 -8.80 -14.22
N ALA A 304 -26.22 -8.99 -13.17
CA ALA A 304 -26.25 -8.09 -12.01
C ALA A 304 -26.07 -6.60 -12.39
N ASN A 305 -25.42 -6.32 -13.54
CA ASN A 305 -25.19 -4.97 -14.05
C ASN A 305 -26.24 -4.49 -15.09
N THR A 306 -27.24 -5.30 -15.47
CA THR A 306 -28.26 -4.92 -16.47
C THR A 306 -29.67 -5.17 -15.93
N MET A 307 -30.07 -4.34 -14.97
CA MET A 307 -31.43 -4.32 -14.46
C MET A 307 -32.29 -3.38 -15.31
N ASN A 308 -33.48 -3.83 -15.71
CA ASN A 308 -34.48 -2.98 -16.40
C ASN A 308 -35.39 -2.35 -15.34
N ILE A 309 -34.84 -1.41 -14.57
CA ILE A 309 -35.55 -0.74 -13.49
C ILE A 309 -36.57 0.24 -14.06
N LYS A 310 -37.81 0.07 -13.63
CA LYS A 310 -38.91 0.97 -13.93
C LYS A 310 -39.78 1.22 -12.70
N SER A 311 -40.49 2.31 -12.70
CA SER A 311 -41.47 2.63 -11.66
C SER A 311 -42.73 1.78 -11.90
N GLU A 312 -42.94 0.77 -11.06
CA GLU A 312 -44.00 -0.22 -11.20
C GLU A 312 -45.01 -0.12 -10.05
N ASN A 313 -46.29 -0.30 -10.38
CA ASN A 313 -47.36 -0.41 -9.38
C ASN A 313 -47.39 -1.84 -8.80
N MET A 314 -46.91 -1.98 -7.57
CA MET A 314 -46.79 -3.28 -6.92
C MET A 314 -48.15 -3.94 -6.62
N ASN A 315 -49.20 -3.15 -6.44
CA ASN A 315 -50.57 -3.69 -6.23
C ASN A 315 -51.03 -4.44 -7.48
N GLU A 316 -50.92 -3.82 -8.67
CA GLU A 316 -51.30 -4.43 -9.93
C GLU A 316 -50.42 -5.64 -10.28
N LEU A 317 -49.12 -5.53 -9.98
CA LEU A 317 -48.17 -6.61 -10.23
C LEU A 317 -48.50 -7.85 -9.41
N ILE A 318 -48.72 -7.70 -8.11
CA ILE A 318 -49.07 -8.82 -7.22
C ILE A 318 -50.43 -9.39 -7.65
N GLU A 319 -51.42 -8.57 -7.97
CA GLU A 319 -52.71 -9.05 -8.41
C GLU A 319 -52.66 -9.87 -9.69
N LYS A 320 -51.87 -9.45 -10.69
CA LYS A 320 -51.57 -10.24 -11.90
C LYS A 320 -50.98 -11.61 -11.57
N ILE A 321 -50.04 -11.68 -10.63
CA ILE A 321 -49.39 -12.93 -10.21
C ILE A 321 -50.44 -13.84 -9.53
N LEU A 322 -51.20 -13.30 -8.58
CA LEU A 322 -52.19 -14.08 -7.86
C LEU A 322 -53.31 -14.59 -8.75
N LYS A 323 -53.76 -13.78 -9.74
CA LYS A 323 -54.74 -14.18 -10.74
C LYS A 323 -54.29 -15.43 -11.52
N ARG A 324 -53.03 -15.54 -11.82
CA ARG A 324 -52.42 -16.71 -12.49
C ARG A 324 -52.34 -17.93 -11.58
N LEU A 325 -52.13 -17.73 -10.29
CA LEU A 325 -51.93 -18.80 -9.31
C LEU A 325 -53.22 -19.31 -8.65
N ARG A 326 -54.32 -18.52 -8.72
CA ARG A 326 -55.65 -18.91 -8.18
C ARG A 326 -56.17 -20.27 -8.70
N PRO A 327 -56.07 -20.60 -10.01
CA PRO A 327 -56.48 -21.93 -10.46
C PRO A 327 -55.70 -23.07 -9.79
N ILE A 328 -54.38 -22.89 -9.57
CA ILE A 328 -53.53 -23.88 -8.92
C ILE A 328 -53.90 -24.02 -7.42
N ALA A 329 -54.15 -22.90 -6.74
CA ALA A 329 -54.62 -22.96 -5.33
C ALA A 329 -56.00 -23.65 -5.23
N ALA A 330 -56.92 -23.37 -6.18
CA ALA A 330 -58.25 -23.99 -6.19
C ALA A 330 -58.24 -25.50 -6.34
N THR A 331 -57.29 -26.11 -7.11
CA THR A 331 -57.15 -27.56 -7.25
C THR A 331 -56.83 -28.26 -5.93
N ARG A 332 -56.30 -27.52 -4.97
CA ARG A 332 -55.92 -28.00 -3.64
C ARG A 332 -56.80 -27.47 -2.50
N ASN A 333 -57.92 -26.83 -2.85
CA ASN A 333 -58.84 -26.14 -1.91
C ASN A 333 -58.14 -25.14 -0.99
N ILE A 334 -57.13 -24.40 -1.50
CA ILE A 334 -56.37 -23.41 -0.73
C ILE A 334 -56.99 -22.03 -0.99
N GLU A 335 -57.33 -21.35 0.11
CA GLU A 335 -57.80 -19.97 0.05
C GLU A 335 -56.66 -19.01 -0.19
N LEU A 336 -56.70 -18.21 -1.27
CA LEU A 336 -55.70 -17.25 -1.62
C LEU A 336 -56.22 -15.81 -1.37
N VAL A 337 -55.74 -15.22 -0.29
CA VAL A 337 -56.16 -13.87 0.18
C VAL A 337 -55.11 -12.87 -0.16
N TYR A 338 -55.54 -11.70 -0.68
CA TYR A 338 -54.67 -10.55 -0.90
C TYR A 338 -55.15 -9.34 -0.12
N GLU A 339 -54.25 -8.72 0.61
CA GLU A 339 -54.50 -7.52 1.39
C GLU A 339 -53.50 -6.44 1.07
N SER A 340 -53.96 -5.26 0.74
CA SER A 340 -53.12 -4.09 0.49
C SER A 340 -53.56 -2.94 1.34
N PHE A 341 -52.67 -2.39 2.12
CA PHE A 341 -52.97 -1.28 3.04
C PHE A 341 -52.95 0.09 2.34
N ARG A 342 -52.28 0.20 1.20
CA ARG A 342 -52.16 1.42 0.39
C ARG A 342 -51.62 1.13 -1.01
N PRO A 343 -51.82 2.03 -1.99
CA PRO A 343 -51.10 1.96 -3.26
C PRO A 343 -49.61 2.12 -3.04
N VAL A 344 -48.79 1.20 -3.65
CA VAL A 344 -47.34 1.20 -3.55
C VAL A 344 -46.75 1.21 -4.95
N THR A 345 -45.91 2.20 -5.22
CA THR A 345 -45.11 2.29 -6.43
C THR A 345 -43.63 2.16 -6.06
N THR A 346 -42.90 1.29 -6.78
CA THR A 346 -41.51 0.96 -6.46
C THR A 346 -40.68 0.86 -7.74
N GLU A 347 -39.45 1.32 -7.72
CA GLU A 347 -38.53 1.21 -8.84
C GLU A 347 -37.92 -0.20 -8.84
N VAL A 348 -38.41 -1.05 -9.75
CA VAL A 348 -38.02 -2.47 -9.83
C VAL A 348 -37.90 -2.97 -11.27
N ASP A 349 -37.24 -4.09 -11.46
CA ASP A 349 -37.33 -4.92 -12.66
C ASP A 349 -38.55 -5.83 -12.51
N GLU A 350 -39.64 -5.49 -13.23
CA GLU A 350 -40.95 -6.19 -13.17
C GLU A 350 -40.79 -7.70 -13.30
N MET A 351 -39.98 -8.16 -14.26
CA MET A 351 -39.83 -9.58 -14.57
C MET A 351 -39.16 -10.34 -13.40
N LYS A 352 -38.09 -9.77 -12.84
CA LYS A 352 -37.35 -10.43 -11.75
C LYS A 352 -38.15 -10.42 -10.44
N ILE A 353 -38.83 -9.33 -10.12
CA ILE A 353 -39.67 -9.27 -8.91
C ILE A 353 -40.92 -10.15 -9.06
N SER A 354 -41.55 -10.20 -10.26
CA SER A 354 -42.64 -11.14 -10.53
C SER A 354 -42.22 -12.57 -10.31
N LEU A 355 -41.03 -12.94 -10.76
CA LEU A 355 -40.48 -14.28 -10.57
C LEU A 355 -40.24 -14.59 -9.08
N ALA A 356 -39.71 -13.65 -8.31
CA ALA A 356 -39.50 -13.80 -6.88
C ALA A 356 -40.84 -14.06 -6.13
N ILE A 357 -41.81 -13.17 -6.35
CA ILE A 357 -43.13 -13.28 -5.71
C ILE A 357 -43.84 -14.56 -6.13
N SER A 358 -43.80 -14.92 -7.44
CA SER A 358 -44.40 -16.16 -7.92
C SER A 358 -43.82 -17.40 -7.21
N ASN A 359 -42.48 -17.48 -7.07
CA ASN A 359 -41.83 -18.58 -6.40
C ASN A 359 -42.24 -18.70 -4.92
N LEU A 360 -42.39 -17.57 -4.21
CA LEU A 360 -42.84 -17.55 -2.82
C LEU A 360 -44.27 -18.03 -2.70
N VAL A 361 -45.19 -17.54 -3.53
CA VAL A 361 -46.62 -17.92 -3.50
C VAL A 361 -46.80 -19.36 -3.99
N GLU A 362 -46.09 -19.79 -5.06
CA GLU A 362 -46.11 -21.20 -5.49
C GLU A 362 -45.68 -22.15 -4.37
N ASN A 363 -44.61 -21.81 -3.64
CA ASN A 363 -44.16 -22.59 -2.49
C ASN A 363 -45.20 -22.62 -1.36
N ALA A 364 -45.82 -21.48 -1.05
CA ALA A 364 -46.88 -21.36 -0.05
C ALA A 364 -48.11 -22.24 -0.40
N ILE A 365 -48.47 -22.33 -1.69
CA ILE A 365 -49.56 -23.24 -2.15
C ILE A 365 -49.11 -24.69 -2.12
N LYS A 366 -47.88 -24.97 -2.55
CA LYS A 366 -47.36 -26.32 -2.73
C LYS A 366 -47.14 -27.07 -1.45
N TYR A 367 -46.60 -26.41 -0.42
CA TYR A 367 -46.30 -26.98 0.91
C TYR A 367 -47.41 -26.70 1.92
N ASN A 368 -48.62 -26.31 1.44
CA ASN A 368 -49.77 -26.12 2.28
C ASN A 368 -50.46 -27.43 2.64
N LYS A 369 -51.32 -27.37 3.64
CA LYS A 369 -52.29 -28.42 4.00
C LYS A 369 -53.52 -28.32 3.12
N GLU A 370 -54.23 -29.41 2.94
CA GLU A 370 -55.55 -29.35 2.31
C GLU A 370 -56.50 -28.44 3.09
N ASN A 371 -57.28 -27.63 2.37
CA ASN A 371 -58.17 -26.60 2.94
C ASN A 371 -57.42 -25.53 3.77
N GLY A 372 -56.11 -25.30 3.46
CA GLY A 372 -55.35 -24.26 4.08
C GLY A 372 -55.54 -22.90 3.43
N TRP A 373 -54.75 -21.92 3.83
CA TRP A 373 -54.79 -20.59 3.31
C TRP A 373 -53.40 -20.06 2.96
N VAL A 374 -53.31 -19.12 2.02
CA VAL A 374 -52.15 -18.32 1.72
C VAL A 374 -52.55 -16.86 1.75
N HIS A 375 -51.95 -16.08 2.58
CA HIS A 375 -52.19 -14.68 2.72
C HIS A 375 -50.98 -13.85 2.19
N VAL A 376 -51.26 -13.00 1.19
CA VAL A 376 -50.26 -12.11 0.63
C VAL A 376 -50.61 -10.69 1.03
N SER A 377 -49.71 -10.02 1.75
CA SER A 377 -49.92 -8.64 2.15
C SER A 377 -48.90 -7.69 1.54
N LEU A 378 -49.32 -6.50 1.21
CA LEU A 378 -48.46 -5.42 0.68
C LEU A 378 -48.58 -4.18 1.56
N ASN A 379 -47.43 -3.70 2.01
CA ASN A 379 -47.33 -2.45 2.76
C ASN A 379 -46.05 -1.70 2.36
N ALA A 380 -45.93 -0.43 2.76
CA ALA A 380 -44.71 0.35 2.56
C ALA A 380 -44.51 1.38 3.69
N ASP A 381 -43.29 1.69 4.01
CA ASP A 381 -42.93 2.87 4.80
C ASP A 381 -42.35 3.98 3.92
N HIS A 382 -41.60 4.91 4.48
CA HIS A 382 -41.00 6.04 3.74
C HIS A 382 -39.82 5.63 2.82
N LYS A 383 -39.29 4.45 2.99
CA LYS A 383 -38.06 4.00 2.32
C LYS A 383 -38.22 2.67 1.62
N ASN A 384 -39.06 1.78 2.11
CA ASN A 384 -39.16 0.40 1.67
C ASN A 384 -40.59 -0.03 1.39
N CYS A 385 -40.73 -0.91 0.42
CA CYS A 385 -41.87 -1.74 0.15
C CYS A 385 -41.73 -3.07 0.90
N TYR A 386 -42.79 -3.56 1.51
CA TYR A 386 -42.84 -4.84 2.23
C TYR A 386 -43.90 -5.71 1.59
N ILE A 387 -43.49 -6.91 1.17
CA ILE A 387 -44.37 -7.95 0.67
C ILE A 387 -44.25 -9.14 1.60
N GLU A 388 -45.36 -9.54 2.17
CA GLU A 388 -45.39 -10.69 3.09
C GLU A 388 -46.26 -11.78 2.49
N VAL A 389 -45.71 -13.00 2.47
CA VAL A 389 -46.40 -14.22 2.02
C VAL A 389 -46.44 -15.18 3.19
N ALA A 390 -47.61 -15.36 3.76
CA ALA A 390 -47.85 -16.26 4.89
C ALA A 390 -48.72 -17.43 4.43
N ASP A 391 -48.41 -18.63 4.93
CA ASP A 391 -49.15 -19.85 4.66
C ASP A 391 -49.47 -20.63 5.94
N SER A 392 -50.48 -21.50 5.88
CA SER A 392 -50.89 -22.40 6.95
C SER A 392 -50.31 -23.81 6.80
N GLY A 393 -49.22 -23.95 6.04
CA GLY A 393 -48.68 -25.25 5.63
C GLY A 393 -47.93 -26.03 6.68
N ILE A 394 -47.03 -26.90 6.23
CA ILE A 394 -46.26 -27.82 7.10
C ILE A 394 -45.22 -27.12 7.98
N GLY A 395 -44.88 -25.86 7.63
CA GLY A 395 -43.82 -25.11 8.30
C GLY A 395 -42.42 -25.60 7.96
N ILE A 396 -41.41 -24.91 8.52
CA ILE A 396 -39.99 -25.15 8.26
C ILE A 396 -39.26 -25.31 9.60
N PRO A 397 -38.55 -26.42 9.83
CA PRO A 397 -37.75 -26.63 11.04
C PRO A 397 -36.69 -25.51 11.21
N ALA A 398 -36.41 -25.13 12.45
CA ALA A 398 -35.48 -24.03 12.74
C ALA A 398 -34.07 -24.25 12.11
N GLU A 399 -33.57 -25.48 12.14
CA GLU A 399 -32.28 -25.87 11.59
C GLU A 399 -32.20 -25.68 10.06
N ALA A 400 -33.35 -25.77 9.37
CA ALA A 400 -33.42 -25.65 7.91
C ALA A 400 -33.57 -24.20 7.46
N GLN A 401 -34.06 -23.29 8.32
CA GLN A 401 -34.39 -21.90 7.89
C GLN A 401 -33.20 -21.10 7.38
N GLU A 402 -31.98 -21.38 7.83
CA GLU A 402 -30.78 -20.72 7.31
C GLU A 402 -30.39 -21.25 5.90
N HIS A 403 -30.73 -22.51 5.60
CA HIS A 403 -30.32 -23.24 4.40
C HIS A 403 -31.36 -23.22 3.26
N ILE A 404 -32.63 -22.90 3.53
CA ILE A 404 -33.71 -22.99 2.52
C ILE A 404 -33.47 -22.08 1.31
N PHE A 405 -32.62 -21.11 1.38
CA PHE A 405 -32.24 -20.20 0.29
C PHE A 405 -31.01 -20.70 -0.50
N GLU A 406 -30.40 -21.80 -0.07
CA GLU A 406 -29.30 -22.43 -0.81
C GLU A 406 -29.84 -23.14 -2.04
N ARG A 407 -29.02 -23.24 -3.09
CA ARG A 407 -29.40 -23.87 -4.36
C ARG A 407 -29.55 -25.38 -4.15
N PHE A 408 -30.64 -25.97 -4.65
CA PHE A 408 -30.98 -27.40 -4.53
C PHE A 408 -31.25 -27.89 -3.09
N TYR A 409 -31.28 -26.97 -2.11
CA TYR A 409 -31.60 -27.36 -0.73
C TYR A 409 -33.07 -27.75 -0.58
N ARG A 410 -33.32 -28.81 0.16
CA ARG A 410 -34.66 -29.35 0.47
C ARG A 410 -34.65 -29.93 1.87
N VAL A 411 -35.66 -29.60 2.66
CA VAL A 411 -35.80 -30.06 4.05
C VAL A 411 -35.94 -31.58 4.12
N ASP A 412 -36.66 -32.19 3.18
CA ASP A 412 -36.84 -33.62 3.12
C ASP A 412 -36.73 -34.14 1.68
N LYS A 413 -35.70 -34.94 1.39
CA LYS A 413 -35.41 -35.46 0.04
C LYS A 413 -36.38 -36.55 -0.40
N SER A 414 -37.06 -37.26 0.52
CA SER A 414 -37.93 -38.37 0.22
C SER A 414 -39.38 -37.94 -0.10
N HIS A 415 -40.01 -37.15 0.74
CA HIS A 415 -41.38 -36.65 0.54
C HIS A 415 -41.46 -35.56 -0.55
N SER A 416 -40.40 -34.88 -0.80
CA SER A 416 -40.39 -33.77 -1.77
C SER A 416 -40.28 -34.25 -3.23
N ARG A 417 -40.02 -35.53 -3.51
CA ARG A 417 -40.15 -36.12 -4.86
C ARG A 417 -41.60 -36.22 -5.30
N GLU A 418 -42.47 -36.61 -4.43
CA GLU A 418 -43.92 -36.66 -4.70
C GLU A 418 -44.54 -35.27 -4.86
N ILE A 419 -44.01 -34.26 -4.17
CA ILE A 419 -44.48 -32.89 -4.22
C ILE A 419 -43.82 -32.08 -5.39
N GLY A 420 -42.77 -32.60 -6.06
CA GLY A 420 -42.22 -32.05 -7.33
C GLY A 420 -41.44 -30.71 -7.23
N GLY A 421 -40.53 -30.50 -6.27
CA GLY A 421 -39.74 -29.27 -6.14
C GLY A 421 -38.33 -29.36 -6.69
N THR A 422 -37.84 -28.29 -7.36
CA THR A 422 -36.48 -28.18 -7.91
C THR A 422 -35.44 -27.78 -6.86
N GLY A 423 -35.85 -27.24 -5.70
CA GLY A 423 -34.94 -26.63 -4.72
C GLY A 423 -34.28 -25.32 -5.19
N LEU A 424 -34.71 -24.78 -6.33
CA LEU A 424 -34.14 -23.56 -6.92
C LEU A 424 -35.02 -22.31 -6.68
N GLY A 425 -36.33 -22.49 -6.46
CA GLY A 425 -37.30 -21.40 -6.40
C GLY A 425 -36.99 -20.34 -5.32
N LEU A 426 -36.63 -20.75 -4.08
CA LEU A 426 -36.26 -19.83 -3.01
C LEU A 426 -34.91 -19.15 -3.27
N ALA A 427 -33.95 -19.85 -3.86
CA ALA A 427 -32.66 -19.27 -4.28
C ALA A 427 -32.87 -18.20 -5.37
N ILE A 428 -33.76 -18.44 -6.34
CA ILE A 428 -34.16 -17.48 -7.35
C ILE A 428 -34.83 -16.25 -6.70
N ALA A 429 -35.77 -16.47 -5.78
CA ALA A 429 -36.45 -15.40 -5.07
C ALA A 429 -35.44 -14.51 -4.29
N ARG A 430 -34.51 -15.13 -3.56
CA ARG A 430 -33.47 -14.39 -2.83
C ARG A 430 -32.56 -13.62 -3.79
N SER A 431 -32.09 -14.23 -4.89
CA SER A 431 -31.26 -13.55 -5.87
C SER A 431 -31.95 -12.32 -6.45
N ALA A 432 -33.21 -12.45 -6.86
CA ALA A 432 -33.98 -11.33 -7.40
C ALA A 432 -34.16 -10.21 -6.37
N VAL A 433 -34.48 -10.52 -5.12
CA VAL A 433 -34.62 -9.54 -4.03
C VAL A 433 -33.28 -8.82 -3.73
N VAL A 434 -32.17 -9.58 -3.65
CA VAL A 434 -30.83 -9.02 -3.41
C VAL A 434 -30.38 -8.10 -4.56
N MET A 435 -30.69 -8.46 -5.82
CA MET A 435 -30.43 -7.59 -6.97
C MET A 435 -31.15 -6.23 -6.85
N HIS A 436 -32.32 -6.19 -6.22
CA HIS A 436 -33.05 -4.96 -5.90
C HIS A 436 -32.60 -4.29 -4.59
N ARG A 437 -31.43 -4.70 -4.04
CA ARG A 437 -30.91 -4.22 -2.73
C ARG A 437 -31.89 -4.44 -1.58
N GLY A 438 -32.78 -5.41 -1.76
CA GLY A 438 -33.74 -5.85 -0.79
C GLY A 438 -33.19 -6.93 0.14
N ALA A 439 -34.05 -7.38 1.03
CA ALA A 439 -33.79 -8.49 1.94
C ALA A 439 -35.03 -9.37 2.03
N ILE A 440 -34.81 -10.69 2.17
CA ILE A 440 -35.85 -11.65 2.41
C ILE A 440 -35.59 -12.33 3.76
N LYS A 441 -36.64 -12.48 4.56
CA LYS A 441 -36.60 -13.19 5.85
C LYS A 441 -37.71 -14.22 5.89
N VAL A 442 -37.50 -15.27 6.66
CA VAL A 442 -38.49 -16.28 6.96
C VAL A 442 -38.71 -16.35 8.45
N PHE A 443 -39.96 -16.56 8.85
CA PHE A 443 -40.37 -16.96 10.17
C PHE A 443 -41.31 -18.15 10.02
N SER A 444 -41.01 -19.27 10.69
CA SER A 444 -41.77 -20.47 10.55
C SER A 444 -41.64 -21.36 11.79
N GLN A 445 -42.72 -22.11 12.12
CA GLN A 445 -42.69 -23.15 13.08
C GLN A 445 -43.28 -24.44 12.45
N PRO A 446 -42.73 -25.62 12.77
CA PRO A 446 -43.26 -26.87 12.26
C PRO A 446 -44.77 -27.02 12.56
N SER A 447 -45.52 -27.35 11.51
CA SER A 447 -47.00 -27.51 11.53
C SER A 447 -47.82 -26.23 11.71
N GLU A 448 -47.21 -25.05 11.84
CA GLU A 448 -47.89 -23.76 11.97
C GLU A 448 -47.85 -22.92 10.69
N GLY A 449 -47.10 -23.40 9.66
CA GLY A 449 -46.91 -22.68 8.40
C GLY A 449 -45.64 -21.84 8.38
N ALA A 450 -45.48 -21.04 7.34
CA ALA A 450 -44.36 -20.15 7.15
C ALA A 450 -44.79 -18.76 6.71
N THR A 451 -44.00 -17.76 7.08
CA THR A 451 -44.17 -16.34 6.66
C THR A 451 -42.86 -15.84 6.07
N PHE A 452 -42.88 -15.52 4.79
CA PHE A 452 -41.78 -14.92 4.08
C PHE A 452 -41.99 -13.41 3.96
N THR A 453 -41.08 -12.60 4.47
CA THR A 453 -41.14 -11.14 4.39
C THR A 453 -40.05 -10.63 3.43
N VAL A 454 -40.45 -10.03 2.34
CA VAL A 454 -39.59 -9.38 1.35
C VAL A 454 -39.61 -7.88 1.59
N ARG A 455 -38.45 -7.28 1.75
CA ARG A 455 -38.26 -5.83 1.86
C ARG A 455 -37.46 -5.34 0.64
N ILE A 456 -37.99 -4.33 -0.09
CA ILE A 456 -37.34 -3.73 -1.25
C ILE A 456 -37.35 -2.21 -1.06
N PRO A 457 -36.24 -1.48 -1.33
CA PRO A 457 -36.25 -0.01 -1.35
C PRO A 457 -37.24 0.51 -2.38
N LEU A 458 -38.00 1.57 -2.06
CA LEU A 458 -38.98 2.22 -2.99
C LEU A 458 -38.25 2.82 -4.20
N ASN A 459 -37.06 3.39 -3.99
CA ASN A 459 -36.24 3.96 -5.04
C ASN A 459 -34.98 3.09 -5.21
N TYR A 460 -34.68 2.75 -6.45
CA TYR A 460 -33.46 2.01 -6.78
C TYR A 460 -32.26 2.96 -6.81
N VAL A 461 -31.39 2.88 -5.82
CA VAL A 461 -30.14 3.63 -5.79
C VAL A 461 -29.05 2.79 -6.48
N SER A 462 -28.58 3.26 -7.65
CA SER A 462 -27.55 2.60 -8.47
C SER A 462 -26.18 2.50 -7.77
#